data_4752a6451ff50f67b450ff128939ea76
#
_entry.id   4752a6451ff50f67b450ff128939ea76
#
_cell.length_a   1.000
_cell.length_b   1.000
_cell.length_c   1.000
_cell.angle_alpha   90.00
_cell.angle_beta   90.00
_cell.angle_gamma   90.00
#
_symmetry.space_group_name_H-M   'P 1'
#
loop_
_entity.id
_entity.type
_entity.pdbx_description
1 polymer ?
#
loop_
_entity_poly.entity_id
_entity_poly.type
_entity_poly.pdbx_seq_one_letter_code
_entity_poly.pdbx_strand_id
1 'polypeptide(L)'
;ARIHVSTLRAPRQGETVVHTTWPGEMNRFFCPRYHVFSLEDGTPLAAAGALWVMLDTKQRRIVSPQKVDLGFPDNSDLPAPIALPTRLPALRGETPQVFNRTPQYSDFDVNGHVNNTKYIAWLCDALGFDALRGAYIGDLVAGYEKEIRGHDALRLTLARQENAFSFQIASAANEKHFVAGGTLRPEG
;
A
#
# COMPACT_ATOMS: atom_id res chain seq x y z
N ALA A 1 7.23 5.24 1.92
CA ALA A 1 5.81 5.46 2.23
C ALA A 1 5.19 4.19 2.82
N ARG A 2 4.14 4.33 3.60
CA ARG A 2 3.38 3.21 4.17
C ARG A 2 1.90 3.46 3.97
N ILE A 3 1.12 2.40 3.83
CA ILE A 3 -0.34 2.49 3.71
C ILE A 3 -1.01 1.35 4.47
N HIS A 4 -2.13 1.67 5.11
CA HIS A 4 -3.07 0.71 5.67
C HIS A 4 -4.41 0.90 4.98
N VAL A 5 -4.97 -0.16 4.45
CA VAL A 5 -6.28 -0.17 3.77
C VAL A 5 -7.15 -1.23 4.42
N SER A 6 -8.36 -0.86 4.81
CA SER A 6 -9.40 -1.81 5.23
C SER A 6 -10.58 -1.70 4.28
N THR A 7 -10.90 -2.79 3.60
CA THR A 7 -12.02 -2.90 2.66
C THR A 7 -13.15 -3.63 3.36
N LEU A 8 -14.30 -2.97 3.49
CA LEU A 8 -15.51 -3.55 4.08
C LEU A 8 -16.31 -4.33 3.05
N ARG A 9 -16.37 -3.78 1.84
CA ARG A 9 -17.03 -4.36 0.68
C ARG A 9 -16.34 -3.91 -0.60
N ALA A 10 -16.06 -4.81 -1.50
CA ALA A 10 -15.58 -4.47 -2.83
C ALA A 10 -16.68 -3.74 -3.64
N PRO A 11 -16.35 -2.66 -4.37
CA PRO A 11 -17.32 -2.02 -5.25
C PRO A 11 -17.68 -2.96 -6.41
N ARG A 12 -18.92 -2.89 -6.87
CA ARG A 12 -19.42 -3.67 -8.02
C ARG A 12 -19.34 -2.83 -9.30
N GLN A 13 -19.29 -3.50 -10.43
CA GLN A 13 -19.34 -2.82 -11.71
C GLN A 13 -20.64 -2.00 -11.85
N GLY A 14 -20.48 -0.73 -12.27
CA GLY A 14 -21.59 0.22 -12.42
C GLY A 14 -21.93 1.03 -11.17
N GLU A 15 -21.33 0.73 -10.02
CA GLU A 15 -21.48 1.57 -8.82
C GLU A 15 -20.61 2.83 -8.93
N THR A 16 -21.14 3.96 -8.50
CA THR A 16 -20.39 5.21 -8.35
C THR A 16 -19.75 5.25 -6.97
N VAL A 17 -18.42 5.40 -6.96
CA VAL A 17 -17.64 5.49 -5.72
C VAL A 17 -17.28 6.94 -5.44
N VAL A 18 -17.65 7.43 -4.27
CA VAL A 18 -17.23 8.72 -3.72
C VAL A 18 -15.93 8.53 -2.93
N HIS A 19 -14.89 9.28 -3.29
CA HIS A 19 -13.61 9.27 -2.58
C HIS A 19 -13.40 10.60 -1.85
N THR A 20 -13.38 10.55 -0.54
CA THR A 20 -13.06 11.69 0.33
C THR A 20 -11.66 11.51 0.91
N THR A 21 -10.84 12.56 0.88
CA THR A 21 -9.47 12.50 1.40
C THR A 21 -9.07 13.81 2.07
N TRP A 22 -8.31 13.70 3.15
CA TRP A 22 -7.79 14.87 3.87
C TRP A 22 -6.42 14.58 4.49
N PRO A 23 -5.56 15.61 4.65
CA PRO A 23 -4.33 15.48 5.42
C PRO A 23 -4.65 15.31 6.91
N GLY A 24 -3.90 14.44 7.58
CA GLY A 24 -3.88 14.35 9.03
C GLY A 24 -2.80 15.24 9.64
N GLU A 25 -2.70 15.25 10.96
CA GLU A 25 -1.70 16.02 11.69
C GLU A 25 -0.29 15.56 11.33
N MET A 26 0.53 16.49 10.83
CA MET A 26 1.91 16.22 10.46
C MET A 26 2.80 16.10 11.69
N ASN A 27 3.71 15.13 11.66
CA ASN A 27 4.74 14.99 12.67
C ASN A 27 6.13 15.22 12.09
N ARG A 28 7.17 15.02 12.90
CA ARG A 28 8.57 15.24 12.51
C ARG A 28 9.00 14.51 11.24
N PHE A 29 8.38 13.35 10.93
CA PHE A 29 8.85 12.44 9.88
C PHE A 29 7.81 12.21 8.78
N PHE A 30 6.53 12.36 9.08
CA PHE A 30 5.46 11.92 8.20
C PHE A 30 4.41 13.00 7.96
N CYS A 31 3.88 12.98 6.74
CA CYS A 31 2.65 13.65 6.33
C CYS A 31 1.55 12.58 6.24
N PRO A 32 0.72 12.41 7.26
CA PRO A 32 -0.41 11.50 7.19
C PRO A 32 -1.45 11.97 6.19
N ARG A 33 -2.15 11.03 5.54
CA ARG A 33 -3.32 11.31 4.72
C ARG A 33 -4.33 10.20 4.90
N TYR A 34 -5.58 10.59 5.11
CA TYR A 34 -6.70 9.67 5.23
C TYR A 34 -7.54 9.65 3.97
N HIS A 35 -8.18 8.53 3.73
CA HIS A 35 -9.04 8.28 2.60
C HIS A 35 -10.25 7.48 3.07
N VAL A 36 -11.44 7.87 2.61
CA VAL A 36 -12.69 7.13 2.80
C VAL A 36 -13.32 6.94 1.44
N PHE A 37 -13.80 5.74 1.19
CA PHE A 37 -14.52 5.37 -0.01
C PHE A 37 -15.93 4.94 0.38
N SER A 38 -16.95 5.52 -0.25
CA SER A 38 -18.35 5.19 -0.04
C SER A 38 -19.09 5.17 -1.36
N LEU A 39 -20.30 4.63 -1.37
CA LEU A 39 -21.26 4.89 -2.45
C LEU A 39 -21.87 6.29 -2.30
N GLU A 40 -22.62 6.74 -3.32
CA GLU A 40 -23.31 8.03 -3.30
C GLU A 40 -24.35 8.14 -2.17
N ASP A 41 -24.94 7.02 -1.76
CA ASP A 41 -25.89 6.95 -0.62
C ASP A 41 -25.21 6.94 0.75
N GLY A 42 -23.87 7.03 0.79
CA GLY A 42 -23.09 6.99 2.01
C GLY A 42 -22.71 5.59 2.50
N THR A 43 -23.09 4.52 1.81
CA THR A 43 -22.69 3.14 2.17
C THR A 43 -21.17 3.02 2.18
N PRO A 44 -20.53 2.66 3.31
CA PRO A 44 -19.08 2.60 3.40
C PRO A 44 -18.51 1.40 2.62
N LEU A 45 -17.45 1.63 1.86
CA LEU A 45 -16.73 0.62 1.09
C LEU A 45 -15.36 0.30 1.68
N ALA A 46 -14.55 1.33 1.92
CA ALA A 46 -13.20 1.17 2.43
C ALA A 46 -12.71 2.44 3.14
N ALA A 47 -11.70 2.26 3.98
CA ALA A 47 -10.92 3.35 4.54
C ALA A 47 -9.44 3.07 4.37
N ALA A 48 -8.63 4.13 4.21
CA ALA A 48 -7.19 4.00 4.17
C ALA A 48 -6.50 5.13 4.93
N GLY A 49 -5.33 4.80 5.50
CA GLY A 49 -4.42 5.74 6.12
C GLY A 49 -3.02 5.57 5.56
N ALA A 50 -2.44 6.65 5.04
CA ALA A 50 -1.11 6.65 4.45
C ALA A 50 -0.15 7.52 5.25
N LEU A 51 1.10 7.08 5.37
CA LEU A 51 2.21 7.84 5.91
C LEU A 51 3.18 8.17 4.78
N TRP A 52 3.18 9.42 4.36
CA TRP A 52 4.10 9.93 3.36
C TRP A 52 5.34 10.54 4.03
N VAL A 53 6.46 10.50 3.34
CA VAL A 53 7.67 11.23 3.71
C VAL A 53 7.90 12.36 2.72
N MET A 54 8.39 13.49 3.21
CA MET A 54 8.81 14.59 2.35
C MET A 54 10.29 14.40 1.98
N LEU A 55 10.60 14.49 0.69
CA LEU A 55 11.95 14.36 0.16
C LEU A 55 12.40 15.67 -0.49
N ASP A 56 13.58 16.14 -0.09
CA ASP A 56 14.32 17.12 -0.87
C ASP A 56 14.86 16.43 -2.14
N THR A 57 14.31 16.77 -3.29
CA THR A 57 14.64 16.13 -4.56
C THR A 57 16.08 16.44 -5.03
N LYS A 58 16.67 17.58 -4.59
CA LYS A 58 18.04 17.97 -4.91
C LYS A 58 19.05 17.23 -4.04
N GLN A 59 18.80 17.19 -2.73
CA GLN A 59 19.70 16.57 -1.76
C GLN A 59 19.35 15.08 -1.49
N ARG A 60 18.22 14.59 -2.01
CA ARG A 60 17.71 13.21 -1.85
C ARG A 60 17.65 12.76 -0.38
N ARG A 61 17.27 13.67 0.50
CA ARG A 61 17.14 13.41 1.93
C ARG A 61 15.72 13.68 2.43
N ILE A 62 15.33 12.99 3.48
CA ILE A 62 14.05 13.23 4.15
C ILE A 62 14.11 14.60 4.86
N VAL A 63 13.08 15.40 4.64
CA VAL A 63 12.87 16.71 5.26
C VAL A 63 11.72 16.62 6.24
N SER A 64 11.84 17.30 7.38
CA SER A 64 10.73 17.38 8.34
C SER A 64 9.58 18.21 7.76
N PRO A 65 8.36 17.65 7.63
CA PRO A 65 7.20 18.40 7.17
C PRO A 65 6.87 19.62 8.03
N GLN A 66 7.15 19.54 9.34
CA GLN A 66 6.89 20.64 10.28
C GLN A 66 7.72 21.90 10.01
N LYS A 67 8.75 21.80 9.17
CA LYS A 67 9.61 22.95 8.79
C LYS A 67 9.16 23.64 7.50
N VAL A 68 8.12 23.15 6.87
CA VAL A 68 7.63 23.64 5.58
C VAL A 68 6.15 23.95 5.72
N ASP A 69 5.77 25.20 5.43
CA ASP A 69 4.36 25.54 5.30
C ASP A 69 3.86 24.96 3.97
N LEU A 70 3.00 23.95 4.04
CA LEU A 70 2.39 23.30 2.88
C LEU A 70 1.04 23.90 2.53
N GLY A 71 0.54 24.86 3.30
CA GLY A 71 -0.77 25.48 3.09
C GLY A 71 -1.94 24.48 3.19
N PHE A 72 -1.77 23.38 3.91
CA PHE A 72 -2.85 22.43 4.12
C PHE A 72 -3.89 22.98 5.09
N PRO A 73 -5.18 22.73 4.84
CA PRO A 73 -6.23 23.10 5.78
C PRO A 73 -6.06 22.36 7.11
N ASP A 74 -6.45 23.00 8.20
CA ASP A 74 -6.61 22.33 9.48
C ASP A 74 -7.83 21.39 9.42
N ASN A 75 -7.60 20.11 9.66
CA ASN A 75 -8.63 19.05 9.70
C ASN A 75 -8.54 18.28 11.03
N SER A 76 -8.11 18.93 12.09
CA SER A 76 -7.96 18.32 13.42
C SER A 76 -9.28 17.87 14.03
N ASP A 77 -10.41 18.43 13.55
CA ASP A 77 -11.77 18.05 13.90
C ASP A 77 -12.25 16.79 13.19
N LEU A 78 -11.58 16.35 12.12
CA LEU A 78 -11.98 15.14 11.38
C LEU A 78 -11.40 13.90 12.04
N PRO A 79 -12.25 12.89 12.33
CA PRO A 79 -11.79 11.66 12.97
C PRO A 79 -10.88 10.86 12.03
N ALA A 80 -9.88 10.18 12.60
CA ALA A 80 -9.10 9.19 11.87
C ALA A 80 -9.98 7.95 11.56
N PRO A 81 -10.27 7.64 10.28
CA PRO A 81 -11.16 6.54 9.91
C PRO A 81 -10.52 5.17 10.10
N ILE A 82 -9.19 5.13 10.21
CA ILE A 82 -8.38 3.92 10.34
C ILE A 82 -7.06 4.25 11.04
N ALA A 83 -6.49 3.28 11.73
CA ALA A 83 -5.17 3.42 12.36
C ALA A 83 -4.06 3.54 11.30
N LEU A 84 -3.14 4.48 11.49
CA LEU A 84 -1.98 4.64 10.62
C LEU A 84 -0.99 3.46 10.76
N PRO A 85 -0.32 3.03 9.69
CA PRO A 85 0.59 1.89 9.69
C PRO A 85 1.96 2.25 10.30
N THR A 86 2.03 2.33 11.61
CA THR A 86 3.27 2.63 12.34
C THR A 86 4.29 1.49 12.28
N ARG A 87 3.80 0.25 12.10
CA ARG A 87 4.63 -0.95 11.95
C ARG A 87 4.32 -1.64 10.62
N LEU A 88 5.34 -2.21 10.01
CA LEU A 88 5.20 -3.03 8.81
C LEU A 88 5.11 -4.51 9.18
N PRO A 89 4.33 -5.30 8.42
CA PRO A 89 4.21 -6.73 8.64
C PRO A 89 5.56 -7.42 8.40
N ALA A 90 5.87 -8.41 9.23
CA ALA A 90 6.98 -9.33 8.96
C ALA A 90 6.48 -10.49 8.11
N LEU A 91 7.37 -11.08 7.31
CA LEU A 91 7.06 -12.30 6.58
C LEU A 91 6.82 -13.43 7.60
N ARG A 92 5.61 -14.00 7.59
CA ARG A 92 5.17 -15.07 8.49
C ARG A 92 4.42 -16.12 7.70
N GLY A 93 4.65 -17.38 7.98
CA GLY A 93 4.01 -18.54 7.37
C GLY A 93 4.98 -19.73 7.30
N GLU A 94 4.45 -20.93 7.23
CA GLU A 94 5.25 -22.16 7.36
C GLU A 94 6.02 -22.53 6.09
N THR A 95 5.51 -22.18 4.91
CA THR A 95 6.14 -22.57 3.64
C THR A 95 6.05 -21.41 2.64
N PRO A 96 7.00 -20.46 2.69
CA PRO A 96 6.98 -19.35 1.75
C PRO A 96 7.14 -19.81 0.30
N GLN A 97 6.28 -19.32 -0.59
CA GLN A 97 6.44 -19.47 -2.03
C GLN A 97 7.34 -18.37 -2.56
N VAL A 98 8.26 -18.73 -3.44
CA VAL A 98 9.21 -17.76 -4.01
C VAL A 98 8.98 -17.68 -5.53
N PHE A 99 8.85 -16.46 -6.02
CA PHE A 99 8.70 -16.13 -7.42
C PHE A 99 9.84 -15.21 -7.83
N ASN A 100 10.31 -15.34 -9.07
CA ASN A 100 11.25 -14.39 -9.66
C ASN A 100 10.50 -13.50 -10.64
N ARG A 101 10.78 -12.21 -10.60
CA ARG A 101 10.21 -11.24 -11.53
C ARG A 101 11.25 -10.23 -11.97
N THR A 102 11.30 -9.98 -13.27
CA THR A 102 12.06 -8.87 -13.84
C THR A 102 11.08 -7.78 -14.24
N PRO A 103 11.23 -6.53 -13.74
CA PRO A 103 10.36 -5.43 -14.13
C PRO A 103 10.38 -5.22 -15.65
N GLN A 104 9.22 -4.96 -16.23
CA GLN A 104 9.04 -4.70 -17.65
C GLN A 104 8.85 -3.20 -17.90
N TYR A 105 8.99 -2.75 -19.14
CA TYR A 105 8.81 -1.34 -19.51
C TYR A 105 7.49 -0.74 -18.97
N SER A 106 6.39 -1.49 -19.07
CA SER A 106 5.07 -1.08 -18.58
C SER A 106 4.93 -1.01 -17.06
N ASP A 107 5.94 -1.44 -16.31
CA ASP A 107 5.95 -1.35 -14.86
C ASP A 107 6.48 0.00 -14.37
N PHE A 108 7.19 0.75 -15.23
CA PHE A 108 7.81 2.01 -14.86
C PHE A 108 6.90 3.21 -15.08
N ASP A 109 7.02 4.19 -14.19
CA ASP A 109 6.36 5.49 -14.31
C ASP A 109 7.27 6.55 -14.98
N VAL A 110 6.76 7.77 -15.10
CA VAL A 110 7.48 8.90 -15.70
C VAL A 110 8.73 9.32 -14.90
N ASN A 111 8.88 8.89 -13.67
CA ASN A 111 10.05 9.17 -12.81
C ASN A 111 11.14 8.10 -13.00
N GLY A 112 10.91 7.10 -13.86
CA GLY A 112 11.84 5.99 -14.08
C GLY A 112 11.91 5.01 -12.90
N HIS A 113 10.84 4.93 -12.10
CA HIS A 113 10.69 3.98 -11.02
C HIS A 113 9.55 3.02 -11.32
N VAL A 114 9.61 1.80 -10.79
CA VAL A 114 8.46 0.92 -10.80
C VAL A 114 7.30 1.63 -10.09
N ASN A 115 6.18 1.77 -10.79
CA ASN A 115 4.99 2.43 -10.27
C ASN A 115 4.48 1.72 -9.02
N ASN A 116 4.07 2.48 -8.00
CA ASN A 116 3.63 1.92 -6.71
C ASN A 116 2.47 0.92 -6.85
N THR A 117 1.61 1.07 -7.85
CA THR A 117 0.50 0.15 -8.11
C THR A 117 0.96 -1.24 -8.56
N LYS A 118 2.15 -1.33 -9.17
CA LYS A 118 2.70 -2.59 -9.68
C LYS A 118 3.10 -3.55 -8.56
N TYR A 119 3.56 -3.02 -7.43
CA TYR A 119 3.88 -3.86 -6.26
C TYR A 119 2.64 -4.60 -5.75
N ILE A 120 1.48 -3.92 -5.75
CA ILE A 120 0.20 -4.53 -5.37
C ILE A 120 -0.29 -5.51 -6.46
N ALA A 121 -0.15 -5.18 -7.73
CA ALA A 121 -0.48 -6.10 -8.82
C ALA A 121 0.36 -7.39 -8.72
N TRP A 122 1.66 -7.29 -8.45
CA TRP A 122 2.53 -8.45 -8.26
C TRP A 122 2.19 -9.26 -7.00
N LEU A 123 1.71 -8.61 -5.93
CA LEU A 123 1.13 -9.31 -4.79
C LEU A 123 -0.12 -10.11 -5.20
N CYS A 124 -1.03 -9.51 -5.99
CA CYS A 124 -2.21 -10.21 -6.49
C CYS A 124 -1.84 -11.38 -7.41
N ASP A 125 -0.84 -11.19 -8.31
CA ASP A 125 -0.31 -12.26 -9.15
C ASP A 125 0.25 -13.43 -8.30
N ALA A 126 0.95 -13.11 -7.21
CA ALA A 126 1.52 -14.10 -6.31
C ALA A 126 0.45 -14.83 -5.47
N LEU A 127 -0.61 -14.13 -5.01
CA LEU A 127 -1.77 -14.73 -4.34
C LEU A 127 -2.49 -15.71 -5.27
N GLY A 128 -2.51 -15.39 -6.56
CA GLY A 128 -3.04 -16.23 -7.62
C GLY A 128 -4.55 -16.10 -7.82
N PHE A 129 -4.99 -16.56 -9.00
CA PHE A 129 -6.37 -16.45 -9.45
C PHE A 129 -7.35 -17.17 -8.52
N ASP A 130 -7.01 -18.40 -8.08
CA ASP A 130 -7.91 -19.20 -7.25
C ASP A 130 -8.14 -18.59 -5.86
N ALA A 131 -7.15 -17.90 -5.31
CA ALA A 131 -7.27 -17.24 -4.01
C ALA A 131 -8.11 -15.95 -4.08
N LEU A 132 -8.09 -15.27 -5.22
CA LEU A 132 -8.80 -14.01 -5.43
C LEU A 132 -10.14 -14.20 -6.17
N ARG A 133 -10.44 -15.41 -6.65
CA ARG A 133 -11.73 -15.76 -7.24
C ARG A 133 -12.78 -15.88 -6.15
N GLY A 134 -13.69 -14.91 -6.07
CA GLY A 134 -14.72 -14.87 -5.02
C GLY A 134 -14.20 -14.39 -3.66
N ALA A 135 -13.06 -13.73 -3.64
CA ALA A 135 -12.50 -13.07 -2.47
C ALA A 135 -11.79 -11.77 -2.86
N TYR A 136 -11.60 -10.88 -1.89
CA TYR A 136 -10.85 -9.65 -2.05
C TYR A 136 -9.91 -9.42 -0.87
N ILE A 137 -8.94 -8.52 -1.02
CA ILE A 137 -8.08 -8.10 0.08
C ILE A 137 -8.91 -7.24 1.04
N GLY A 138 -9.27 -7.80 2.18
CA GLY A 138 -10.09 -7.15 3.19
C GLY A 138 -9.31 -6.22 4.10
N ASP A 139 -8.05 -6.55 4.37
CA ASP A 139 -7.12 -5.71 5.14
C ASP A 139 -5.73 -5.80 4.53
N LEU A 140 -5.04 -4.67 4.42
CA LEU A 140 -3.71 -4.59 3.84
C LEU A 140 -2.89 -3.51 4.54
N VAL A 141 -1.76 -3.91 5.12
CA VAL A 141 -0.69 -2.99 5.51
C VAL A 141 0.47 -3.19 4.56
N ALA A 142 0.94 -2.12 3.94
CA ALA A 142 2.05 -2.16 2.99
C ALA A 142 3.07 -1.04 3.24
N GLY A 143 4.33 -1.34 2.95
CA GLY A 143 5.45 -0.41 3.05
C GLY A 143 6.31 -0.43 1.80
N TYR A 144 6.54 0.74 1.23
CA TYR A 144 7.47 1.00 0.13
C TYR A 144 8.78 1.47 0.75
N GLU A 145 9.75 0.55 0.85
CA GLU A 145 10.99 0.81 1.59
C GLU A 145 12.06 1.41 0.69
N LYS A 146 12.20 0.88 -0.53
CA LYS A 146 13.15 1.40 -1.52
C LYS A 146 12.57 1.33 -2.92
N GLU A 147 12.80 2.37 -3.72
CA GLU A 147 12.40 2.45 -5.11
C GLU A 147 13.13 1.36 -5.95
N ILE A 148 12.42 0.76 -6.90
CA ILE A 148 13.00 -0.10 -7.93
C ILE A 148 13.18 0.75 -9.18
N ARG A 149 14.42 0.88 -9.65
CA ARG A 149 14.79 1.73 -10.80
C ARG A 149 15.34 0.96 -11.99
N GLY A 150 15.78 -0.26 -11.77
CA GLY A 150 16.36 -1.11 -12.81
C GLY A 150 15.44 -2.26 -13.17
N HIS A 151 15.88 -3.03 -14.15
CA HIS A 151 15.22 -4.25 -14.60
C HIS A 151 15.96 -5.52 -14.12
N ASP A 152 16.66 -5.41 -12.99
CA ASP A 152 17.28 -6.56 -12.34
C ASP A 152 16.24 -7.52 -11.79
N ALA A 153 16.58 -8.79 -11.74
CA ALA A 153 15.68 -9.81 -11.21
C ALA A 153 15.40 -9.56 -9.72
N LEU A 154 14.10 -9.60 -9.38
CA LEU A 154 13.58 -9.46 -8.03
C LEU A 154 13.09 -10.80 -7.52
N ARG A 155 13.25 -11.01 -6.23
CA ARG A 155 12.67 -12.14 -5.53
C ARG A 155 11.42 -11.68 -4.79
N LEU A 156 10.28 -12.28 -5.15
CA LEU A 156 8.99 -12.09 -4.52
C LEU A 156 8.74 -13.30 -3.61
N THR A 157 8.45 -13.05 -2.36
CA THR A 157 8.20 -14.11 -1.37
C THR A 157 6.82 -13.93 -0.78
N LEU A 158 5.95 -14.93 -0.93
CA LEU A 158 4.61 -14.98 -0.36
C LEU A 158 4.54 -16.08 0.69
N ALA A 159 4.06 -15.77 1.87
CA ALA A 159 3.68 -16.76 2.87
C ALA A 159 2.20 -16.59 3.22
N ARG A 160 1.50 -17.70 3.41
CA ARG A 160 0.07 -17.73 3.71
C ARG A 160 -0.20 -18.60 4.94
N GLN A 161 -1.21 -18.19 5.70
CA GLN A 161 -1.76 -18.96 6.80
C GLN A 161 -3.27 -18.69 6.83
N GLU A 162 -4.08 -19.68 6.46
CA GLU A 162 -5.53 -19.53 6.28
C GLU A 162 -5.87 -18.37 5.32
N ASN A 163 -6.62 -17.38 5.78
CA ASN A 163 -6.95 -16.17 5.03
C ASN A 163 -5.90 -15.04 5.15
N ALA A 164 -4.91 -15.21 6.03
CA ALA A 164 -3.84 -14.22 6.18
C ALA A 164 -2.71 -14.46 5.19
N PHE A 165 -2.05 -13.37 4.79
CA PHE A 165 -0.86 -13.42 3.96
C PHE A 165 0.19 -12.42 4.42
N SER A 166 1.43 -12.70 4.06
CA SER A 166 2.54 -11.76 4.12
C SER A 166 3.39 -11.87 2.85
N PHE A 167 3.87 -10.75 2.36
CA PHE A 167 4.53 -10.64 1.06
C PHE A 167 5.73 -9.70 1.14
N GLN A 168 6.79 -10.05 0.42
CA GLN A 168 8.00 -9.24 0.35
C GLN A 168 8.56 -9.25 -1.06
N ILE A 169 9.06 -8.10 -1.49
CA ILE A 169 9.88 -7.96 -2.70
C ILE A 169 11.28 -7.52 -2.28
N ALA A 170 12.28 -8.26 -2.72
CA ALA A 170 13.69 -7.98 -2.45
C ALA A 170 14.55 -8.16 -3.70
N SER A 171 15.68 -7.45 -3.76
CA SER A 171 16.72 -7.68 -4.74
C SER A 171 17.46 -9.00 -4.50
N ALA A 172 18.32 -9.42 -5.44
CA ALA A 172 19.19 -10.56 -5.26
C ALA A 172 20.14 -10.41 -4.05
N ALA A 173 20.49 -9.19 -3.67
CA ALA A 173 21.28 -8.86 -2.49
C ALA A 173 20.47 -8.78 -1.19
N ASN A 174 19.23 -9.27 -1.17
CA ASN A 174 18.28 -9.20 -0.04
C ASN A 174 17.89 -7.78 0.41
N GLU A 175 18.13 -6.76 -0.41
CA GLU A 175 17.63 -5.44 -0.12
C GLU A 175 16.11 -5.40 -0.33
N LYS A 176 15.38 -5.00 0.71
CA LYS A 176 13.92 -4.94 0.67
C LYS A 176 13.44 -3.70 -0.05
N HIS A 177 12.56 -3.90 -1.02
CA HIS A 177 11.89 -2.82 -1.75
C HIS A 177 10.45 -2.62 -1.27
N PHE A 178 9.77 -3.71 -0.94
CA PHE A 178 8.37 -3.69 -0.56
C PHE A 178 8.06 -4.81 0.43
N VAL A 179 7.22 -4.50 1.39
CA VAL A 179 6.64 -5.49 2.30
C VAL A 179 5.15 -5.24 2.42
N ALA A 180 4.36 -6.29 2.51
CA ALA A 180 2.93 -6.21 2.73
C ALA A 180 2.45 -7.40 3.58
N GLY A 181 1.32 -7.21 4.24
CA GLY A 181 0.60 -8.27 4.91
C GLY A 181 -0.85 -7.86 5.12
N GLY A 182 -1.71 -8.85 5.18
CA GLY A 182 -3.14 -8.60 5.28
C GLY A 182 -3.95 -9.87 5.33
N THR A 183 -5.24 -9.71 5.08
CA THR A 183 -6.22 -10.81 5.06
C THR A 183 -7.11 -10.75 3.83
N LEU A 184 -7.50 -11.93 3.35
CA LEU A 184 -8.54 -12.07 2.34
C LEU A 184 -9.90 -12.18 3.02
N ARG A 185 -10.93 -11.62 2.39
CA ARG A 185 -12.34 -11.76 2.77
C ARG A 185 -13.11 -12.35 1.60
N PRO A 186 -14.04 -13.28 1.85
CA PRO A 186 -14.92 -13.78 0.80
C PRO A 186 -15.83 -12.67 0.29
N GLU A 187 -16.15 -12.72 -1.01
CA GLU A 187 -17.27 -11.95 -1.56
C GLU A 187 -18.56 -12.57 -1.02
N GLY A 188 -19.39 -11.75 -0.39
CA GLY A 188 -20.70 -12.14 0.13
C GLY A 188 -21.77 -12.23 -0.95
#